data_c8827d91f06a132cbf8cfacf19ef52ca
#
_entry.id   c8827d91f06a132cbf8cfacf19ef52ca
#
_cell.length_a   1.000
_cell.length_b   1.000
_cell.length_c   1.000
_cell.angle_alpha   90.00
_cell.angle_beta   90.00
_cell.angle_gamma   90.00
#
_symmetry.space_group_name_H-M   'P 1'
#
loop_
_entity.id
_entity.type
_entity.pdbx_description
1 polymer ?
#
loop_
_entity_poly.entity_id
_entity_poly.type
_entity_poly.pdbx_seq_one_letter_code
_entity_poly.pdbx_strand_id
1 'polypeptide(L)'
;MTTESNNKVIGMFGFSAENLAIFRELFNASVEINLFELPSEHTKDTVKQVDNFYIHQYALAEQSAESRINEILRDMLAIHADYYFISQSAPFYNEVYNSLTHYGYKVVVM
;
A
#
# COMPACT_ATOMS: atom_id res chain seq x y z
N MET A 1 -4.35 -25.21 -18.21
CA MET A 1 -4.31 -24.61 -17.74
C MET A 1 -3.85 -23.69 -17.42
N THR A 2 -3.93 -23.20 -17.30
CA THR A 2 -3.50 -22.31 -17.05
C THR A 2 -3.14 -21.84 -16.18
N THR A 3 -2.78 -21.62 -15.93
CA THR A 3 -2.49 -21.12 -15.14
C THR A 3 -2.33 -20.03 -14.95
N GLU A 4 -2.83 -19.36 -15.17
CA GLU A 4 -2.65 -18.26 -15.04
C GLU A 4 -1.92 -17.91 -14.06
N SER A 5 -1.40 -17.09 -14.16
CA SER A 5 -0.50 -16.71 -13.34
C SER A 5 -1.04 -16.46 -12.08
N ASN A 6 -1.08 -16.88 -11.24
CA ASN A 6 -1.57 -16.64 -9.97
C ASN A 6 -0.69 -15.71 -9.20
N ASN A 7 -0.35 -14.59 -9.82
CA ASN A 7 0.42 -13.58 -9.12
C ASN A 7 -0.36 -13.06 -7.94
N LYS A 8 0.28 -13.00 -6.81
CA LYS A 8 -0.31 -12.42 -5.62
C LYS A 8 -0.16 -10.92 -5.68
N VAL A 9 -1.13 -10.22 -5.11
CA VAL A 9 -1.11 -8.77 -4.98
C VAL A 9 -1.05 -8.43 -3.51
N ILE A 10 -0.07 -7.62 -3.16
CA ILE A 10 0.16 -7.20 -1.78
C ILE A 10 -0.01 -5.69 -1.69
N GLY A 11 -0.77 -5.24 -0.71
CA GLY A 11 -0.85 -3.83 -0.38
C GLY A 11 -0.06 -3.55 0.88
N MET A 12 0.64 -2.43 0.94
CA MET A 12 1.45 -2.06 2.10
C MET A 12 1.18 -0.61 2.45
N PHE A 13 1.03 -0.32 3.72
CA PHE A 13 0.78 1.03 4.21
C PHE A 13 1.64 1.33 5.42
N GLY A 14 2.27 2.50 5.42
CA GLY A 14 3.06 2.94 6.55
C GLY A 14 4.53 2.56 6.46
N PHE A 15 4.97 2.05 5.32
CA PHE A 15 6.36 1.68 5.11
C PHE A 15 7.01 2.66 4.16
N SER A 16 8.31 2.86 4.35
CA SER A 16 9.08 3.76 3.50
C SER A 16 9.54 3.04 2.25
N ALA A 17 9.60 3.77 1.14
CA ALA A 17 10.15 3.23 -0.09
C ALA A 17 11.63 2.86 0.07
N GLU A 18 12.29 3.40 1.09
CA GLU A 18 13.68 3.05 1.35
C GLU A 18 13.84 1.60 1.76
N ASN A 19 12.76 0.95 2.18
CA ASN A 19 12.81 -0.44 2.61
C ASN A 19 12.51 -1.42 1.47
N LEU A 20 12.45 -0.94 0.23
CA LEU A 20 12.10 -1.81 -0.89
C LEU A 20 13.07 -2.98 -1.05
N ALA A 21 14.36 -2.76 -0.78
CA ALA A 21 15.34 -3.84 -0.91
C ALA A 21 15.00 -5.00 0.02
N ILE A 22 14.55 -4.68 1.22
CA ILE A 22 14.15 -5.71 2.19
C ILE A 22 12.94 -6.47 1.68
N PHE A 23 11.96 -5.74 1.17
CA PHE A 23 10.74 -6.37 0.69
C PHE A 23 11.02 -7.25 -0.53
N ARG A 24 11.98 -6.85 -1.37
CA ARG A 24 12.38 -7.67 -2.51
C ARG A 24 12.92 -9.03 -2.08
N GLU A 25 13.58 -9.07 -0.94
CA GLU A 25 14.09 -10.33 -0.44
C GLU A 25 13.00 -11.18 0.17
N LEU A 26 11.93 -10.55 0.67
CA LEU A 26 10.82 -11.28 1.26
C LEU A 26 9.85 -11.82 0.23
N PHE A 27 9.70 -11.13 -0.90
CA PHE A 27 8.73 -11.49 -1.92
C PHE A 27 9.43 -11.69 -3.25
N ASN A 28 9.05 -12.74 -3.95
CA ASN A 28 9.67 -12.99 -5.25
C ASN A 28 9.02 -12.11 -6.32
N ALA A 29 9.56 -12.20 -7.53
CA ALA A 29 9.15 -11.29 -8.61
C ALA A 29 7.73 -11.54 -9.11
N SER A 30 7.12 -12.67 -8.72
CA SER A 30 5.76 -12.94 -9.14
C SER A 30 4.73 -12.26 -8.23
N VAL A 31 5.18 -11.56 -7.19
CA VAL A 31 4.29 -10.86 -6.28
C VAL A 31 4.26 -9.39 -6.67
N GLU A 32 3.06 -8.88 -6.97
CA GLU A 32 2.90 -7.46 -7.23
C GLU A 32 2.73 -6.75 -5.89
N ILE A 33 3.55 -5.75 -5.64
CA ILE A 33 3.52 -5.03 -4.37
C ILE A 33 3.11 -3.59 -4.61
N ASN A 34 2.06 -3.16 -3.94
CA ASN A 34 1.56 -1.80 -4.01
C ASN A 34 1.84 -1.13 -2.68
N LEU A 35 2.80 -0.21 -2.67
CA LEU A 35 3.19 0.52 -1.48
C LEU A 35 2.48 1.87 -1.48
N PHE A 36 1.67 2.11 -0.48
CA PHE A 36 0.93 3.36 -0.35
C PHE A 36 1.64 4.23 0.68
N GLU A 37 2.21 5.33 0.21
CA GLU A 37 2.95 6.25 1.07
C GLU A 37 2.02 7.27 1.68
N LEU A 38 2.44 7.80 2.81
CA LEU A 38 1.70 8.89 3.44
C LEU A 38 1.84 10.16 2.62
N PRO A 39 0.84 11.04 2.66
CA PRO A 39 0.92 12.30 1.93
C PRO A 39 2.12 13.13 2.39
N SER A 40 2.74 13.82 1.45
CA SER A 40 3.92 14.61 1.73
C SER A 40 3.87 15.90 0.95
N GLU A 41 4.43 16.98 1.52
CA GLU A 41 4.50 18.25 0.83
C GLU A 41 5.48 18.21 -0.33
N HIS A 42 6.33 17.18 -0.37
CA HIS A 42 7.37 17.10 -1.37
C HIS A 42 7.04 16.11 -2.50
N THR A 43 5.83 15.58 -2.51
CA THR A 43 5.43 14.60 -3.53
C THR A 43 4.22 15.11 -4.29
N LYS A 44 3.97 14.50 -5.43
CA LYS A 44 2.77 14.75 -6.22
C LYS A 44 1.98 13.46 -6.30
N ASP A 45 0.70 13.59 -6.60
CA ASP A 45 -0.13 12.40 -6.81
C ASP A 45 0.43 11.66 -8.03
N THR A 46 1.01 10.51 -7.79
CA THR A 46 1.61 9.74 -8.86
C THR A 46 1.81 8.30 -8.42
N VAL A 47 2.01 7.43 -9.40
CA VAL A 47 2.37 6.05 -9.16
C VAL A 47 3.67 5.78 -9.89
N LYS A 48 4.68 5.35 -9.14
CA LYS A 48 5.97 4.99 -9.72
C LYS A 48 6.10 3.48 -9.74
N GLN A 49 6.58 2.94 -10.83
CA GLN A 49 6.78 1.51 -10.93
C GLN A 49 8.27 1.20 -10.96
N VAL A 50 8.68 0.31 -10.07
CA VAL A 50 10.05 -0.20 -10.04
C VAL A 50 9.92 -1.72 -9.98
N ASP A 51 10.19 -2.38 -11.11
CA ASP A 51 10.02 -3.82 -11.25
C ASP A 51 8.57 -4.22 -10.91
N ASN A 52 8.37 -5.05 -9.89
CA ASN A 52 7.02 -5.46 -9.47
C ASN A 52 6.48 -4.61 -8.34
N PHE A 53 7.12 -3.48 -8.04
CA PHE A 53 6.67 -2.55 -7.01
C PHE A 53 5.96 -1.38 -7.65
N TYR A 54 4.80 -1.04 -7.12
CA TYR A 54 4.05 0.15 -7.50
C TYR A 54 3.99 1.05 -6.28
N ILE A 55 4.62 2.20 -6.37
CA ILE A 55 4.72 3.13 -5.24
C ILE A 55 3.71 4.24 -5.49
N HIS A 56 2.66 4.25 -4.68
CA HIS A 56 1.59 5.24 -4.78
C HIS A 56 1.92 6.40 -3.87
N GLN A 57 2.17 7.56 -4.46
CA GLN A 57 2.54 8.76 -3.75
C GLN A 57 1.40 9.77 -3.79
N TYR A 58 1.25 10.51 -2.72
CA TYR A 58 0.16 11.46 -2.56
C TYR A 58 0.70 12.81 -2.14
N ALA A 59 0.22 13.87 -2.78
CA ALA A 59 0.57 15.22 -2.41
C ALA A 59 -0.23 15.64 -1.19
N LEU A 60 0.40 16.36 -0.30
CA LEU A 60 -0.32 16.93 0.82
C LEU A 60 -1.01 18.23 0.40
N ALA A 61 -0.27 19.07 -0.32
CA ALA A 61 -0.79 20.32 -0.88
C ALA A 61 -1.54 21.11 0.18
N GLU A 62 -2.76 21.51 -0.12
CA GLU A 62 -3.56 22.29 0.81
C GLU A 62 -4.42 21.44 1.72
N GLN A 63 -4.37 20.14 1.54
CA GLN A 63 -5.19 19.23 2.34
C GLN A 63 -4.37 18.66 3.48
N SER A 64 -5.04 18.36 4.58
CA SER A 64 -4.38 17.69 5.68
C SER A 64 -4.19 16.21 5.32
N ALA A 65 -3.25 15.56 6.01
CA ALA A 65 -3.06 14.12 5.81
C ALA A 65 -4.34 13.37 6.15
N GLU A 66 -5.06 13.84 7.14
CA GLU A 66 -6.30 13.17 7.54
C GLU A 66 -7.34 13.20 6.43
N SER A 67 -7.44 14.30 5.70
CA SER A 67 -8.42 14.36 4.63
C SER A 67 -8.01 13.51 3.43
N ARG A 68 -6.72 13.22 3.27
CA ARG A 68 -6.25 12.39 2.18
C ARG A 68 -6.35 10.89 2.48
N ILE A 69 -6.51 10.53 3.75
CA ILE A 69 -6.49 9.11 4.11
C ILE A 69 -7.65 8.34 3.46
N ASN A 70 -8.77 8.98 3.26
CA ASN A 70 -9.90 8.34 2.61
C ASN A 70 -9.61 8.02 1.15
N GLU A 71 -8.85 8.89 0.48
CA GLU A 71 -8.45 8.63 -0.90
C GLU A 71 -7.47 7.46 -0.96
N ILE A 72 -6.54 7.42 -0.02
CA ILE A 72 -5.57 6.33 0.04
C ILE A 72 -6.30 5.01 0.30
N LEU A 73 -7.26 5.01 1.21
CA LEU A 73 -8.06 3.83 1.50
C LEU A 73 -8.83 3.36 0.28
N ARG A 74 -9.41 4.30 -0.46
CA ARG A 74 -10.14 3.93 -1.67
C ARG A 74 -9.22 3.26 -2.68
N ASP A 75 -8.01 3.81 -2.84
CA ASP A 75 -7.05 3.23 -3.76
C ASP A 75 -6.57 1.86 -3.27
N MET A 76 -6.37 1.73 -1.95
CA MET A 76 -5.98 0.44 -1.39
C MET A 76 -7.05 -0.63 -1.63
N LEU A 77 -8.32 -0.26 -1.44
CA LEU A 77 -9.40 -1.21 -1.66
C LEU A 77 -9.52 -1.57 -3.13
N ALA A 78 -9.19 -0.65 -4.02
CA ALA A 78 -9.36 -0.86 -5.46
C ALA A 78 -8.42 -1.92 -6.01
N ILE A 79 -7.27 -2.16 -5.37
CA ILE A 79 -6.34 -3.17 -5.89
C ILE A 79 -6.74 -4.59 -5.50
N HIS A 80 -7.67 -4.75 -4.56
CA HIS A 80 -8.15 -6.07 -4.12
C HIS A 80 -6.99 -7.00 -3.81
N ALA A 81 -6.09 -6.55 -2.92
CA ALA A 81 -4.90 -7.32 -2.59
C ALA A 81 -5.25 -8.61 -1.87
N ASP A 82 -4.41 -9.61 -2.03
CA ASP A 82 -4.55 -10.87 -1.30
C ASP A 82 -4.21 -10.67 0.17
N TYR A 83 -3.26 -9.79 0.45
CA TYR A 83 -2.86 -9.44 1.81
C TYR A 83 -2.51 -7.98 1.88
N TYR A 84 -2.80 -7.37 3.01
CA TYR A 84 -2.39 -5.99 3.28
C TYR A 84 -1.47 -6.01 4.50
N PHE A 85 -0.29 -5.43 4.36
CA PHE A 85 0.65 -5.30 5.48
C PHE A 85 0.61 -3.86 5.95
N ILE A 86 0.40 -3.65 7.23
CA ILE A 86 0.28 -2.32 7.81
C ILE A 86 1.26 -2.18 8.96
N SER A 87 2.02 -1.08 8.96
CA SER A 87 2.91 -0.78 10.06
C SER A 87 2.09 -0.18 11.21
N GLN A 88 2.17 -0.79 12.38
CA GLN A 88 1.40 -0.28 13.52
C GLN A 88 1.96 1.03 14.06
N SER A 89 3.14 1.44 13.61
CA SER A 89 3.68 2.75 14.00
C SER A 89 3.25 3.86 13.05
N ALA A 90 2.51 3.54 11.99
CA ALA A 90 2.10 4.53 11.03
C ALA A 90 0.95 5.37 11.58
N PRO A 91 0.91 6.67 11.23
CA PRO A 91 -0.29 7.46 11.52
C PRO A 91 -1.48 6.85 10.80
N PHE A 92 -2.65 6.98 11.40
CA PHE A 92 -3.90 6.46 10.82
C PHE A 92 -3.93 4.94 10.70
N TYR A 93 -3.05 4.26 11.42
CA TYR A 93 -3.02 2.81 11.41
C TYR A 93 -4.38 2.20 11.75
N ASN A 94 -5.03 2.71 12.80
CA ASN A 94 -6.31 2.16 13.24
C ASN A 94 -7.38 2.32 12.17
N GLU A 95 -7.44 3.47 11.53
CA GLU A 95 -8.45 3.73 10.50
C GLU A 95 -8.27 2.79 9.33
N VAL A 96 -7.03 2.62 8.88
CA VAL A 96 -6.75 1.76 7.74
C VAL A 96 -7.02 0.30 8.09
N TYR A 97 -6.56 -0.13 9.26
CA TYR A 97 -6.76 -1.50 9.71
C TYR A 97 -8.25 -1.83 9.81
N ASN A 98 -9.01 -0.95 10.46
CA ASN A 98 -10.43 -1.19 10.65
C ASN A 98 -11.18 -1.23 9.33
N SER A 99 -10.83 -0.34 8.41
CA SER A 99 -11.50 -0.30 7.11
C SER A 99 -11.23 -1.56 6.30
N LEU A 100 -9.97 -2.00 6.25
CA LEU A 100 -9.63 -3.18 5.48
C LEU A 100 -10.26 -4.45 6.04
N THR A 101 -10.24 -4.59 7.37
CA THR A 101 -10.83 -5.77 7.98
C THR A 101 -12.36 -5.74 7.87
N HIS A 102 -12.94 -4.55 7.90
CA HIS A 102 -14.40 -4.43 7.72
C HIS A 102 -14.84 -5.00 6.37
N TYR A 103 -14.03 -4.80 5.34
CA TYR A 103 -14.36 -5.32 4.02
C TYR A 103 -13.89 -6.75 3.81
N GLY A 104 -13.36 -7.39 4.86
CA GLY A 104 -13.02 -8.80 4.79
C GLY A 104 -11.64 -9.13 4.27
N TYR A 105 -10.79 -8.13 4.09
CA TYR A 105 -9.44 -8.39 3.61
C TYR A 105 -8.54 -8.91 4.72
N LYS A 106 -7.52 -9.65 4.33
CA LYS A 106 -6.53 -10.17 5.27
C LYS A 106 -5.49 -9.11 5.52
N VAL A 107 -5.30 -8.77 6.80
CA VAL A 107 -4.39 -7.71 7.20
C VAL A 107 -3.35 -8.28 8.15
N VAL A 108 -2.08 -8.02 7.84
CA VAL A 108 -0.96 -8.42 8.69
C VAL A 108 -0.36 -7.15 9.26
N VAL A 109 -0.26 -7.10 10.59
CA VAL A 109 0.27 -5.94 11.29
C VAL A 109 1.74 -6.19 11.62
N MET A 110 2.56 -5.22 11.31
CA MET A 110 4.01 -5.36 11.52
C MET A 110 4.57 -4.24 12.40
#